data_a7a4fe0ccae0096d4b916a72c4a2f1c6
#
_entry.id   a7a4fe0ccae0096d4b916a72c4a2f1c6
#
_cell.length_a   1.000
_cell.length_b   1.000
_cell.length_c   1.000
_cell.angle_alpha   90.00
_cell.angle_beta   90.00
_cell.angle_gamma   90.00
#
_symmetry.space_group_name_H-M   'P 1'
#
loop_
_entity.id
_entity.type
_entity.pdbx_description
1 polymer ?
#
loop_
_entity_poly.entity_id
_entity_poly.type
_entity_poly.pdbx_seq_one_letter_code
_entity_poly.pdbx_strand_id
1 'polypeptide(L)'
;MDVKYVPGYCVVNGEKYYQFTAKDECTRWTYREMYEEHSTHSAWQFLMNLVRKAPFPIRMIQTDNGTEFTNALLVTKSKHKTLFESALLEMGIAYHRIRIATPRHNGKVERQHRTDELRFYRHMRMYSLEDGRKQLAVYQRQSNDHIMTCLGMQSPNQVLAKYAGVMW
;
A
#
# COMPACT_ATOMS: atom_id res chain seq x y z
N MET A 1 -3.61 3.83 2.55
CA MET A 1 -2.65 3.53 1.47
C MET A 1 -1.62 4.65 1.38
N ASP A 2 -0.45 4.37 0.87
CA ASP A 2 0.64 5.33 0.73
C ASP A 2 1.65 4.85 -0.31
N VAL A 3 2.46 5.78 -0.86
CA VAL A 3 3.48 5.48 -1.86
C VAL A 3 4.84 5.97 -1.36
N LYS A 4 5.87 5.16 -1.57
CA LYS A 4 7.26 5.55 -1.29
C LYS A 4 8.16 5.28 -2.50
N TYR A 5 9.24 6.03 -2.60
CA TYR A 5 10.34 5.70 -3.50
C TYR A 5 11.03 4.41 -3.05
N VAL A 6 11.33 3.54 -3.99
CA VAL A 6 12.26 2.42 -3.77
C VAL A 6 13.66 3.01 -3.62
N PRO A 7 14.41 2.64 -2.57
CA PRO A 7 15.73 3.22 -2.35
C PRO A 7 16.70 2.91 -3.50
N GLY A 8 17.32 3.95 -4.05
CA GLY A 8 18.21 3.81 -5.21
C GLY A 8 19.43 2.91 -4.97
N TYR A 9 19.89 2.80 -3.72
CA TYR A 9 21.05 1.95 -3.39
C TYR A 9 20.81 0.45 -3.61
N CYS A 10 19.55 0.00 -3.67
CA CYS A 10 19.22 -1.40 -3.95
C CYS A 10 18.87 -1.64 -5.43
N VAL A 11 18.79 -0.59 -6.26
CA VAL A 11 18.42 -0.67 -7.68
C VAL A 11 19.67 -0.62 -8.54
N VAL A 12 20.01 -1.74 -9.21
CA VAL A 12 21.27 -1.88 -9.95
C VAL A 12 21.25 -1.18 -11.31
N ASN A 13 20.09 -1.15 -11.98
CA ASN A 13 19.93 -0.53 -13.30
C ASN A 13 19.81 1.01 -13.27
N GLY A 14 19.83 1.62 -12.07
CA GLY A 14 19.72 3.08 -11.91
C GLY A 14 18.34 3.69 -12.15
N GLU A 15 17.35 2.87 -12.44
CA GLU A 15 15.96 3.31 -12.64
C GLU A 15 15.29 3.72 -11.34
N LYS A 16 14.20 4.48 -11.45
CA LYS A 16 13.38 4.87 -10.30
C LYS A 16 12.11 4.04 -10.25
N TYR A 17 11.86 3.45 -9.08
CA TYR A 17 10.65 2.67 -8.84
C TYR A 17 9.91 3.18 -7.62
N TYR A 18 8.62 2.86 -7.56
CA TYR A 18 7.70 3.30 -6.52
C TYR A 18 7.02 2.09 -5.91
N GLN A 19 7.01 2.02 -4.58
CA GLN A 19 6.24 1.02 -3.84
C GLN A 19 4.93 1.62 -3.38
N PHE A 20 3.84 1.07 -3.88
CA PHE A 20 2.49 1.30 -3.34
C PHE A 20 2.24 0.32 -2.19
N THR A 21 1.65 0.80 -1.10
CA THR A 21 1.41 0.01 0.10
C THR A 21 0.01 0.26 0.63
N ALA A 22 -0.75 -0.81 0.83
CA ALA A 22 -2.00 -0.79 1.60
C ALA A 22 -1.80 -1.60 2.88
N LYS A 23 -2.29 -1.08 4.00
CA LYS A 23 -2.23 -1.76 5.30
C LYS A 23 -3.58 -1.73 5.97
N ASP A 24 -4.06 -2.90 6.37
CA ASP A 24 -5.30 -3.00 7.11
C ASP A 24 -5.14 -2.47 8.55
N GLU A 25 -6.11 -1.69 8.98
CA GLU A 25 -6.10 -1.02 10.28
C GLU A 25 -6.27 -2.01 11.45
N CYS A 26 -7.03 -3.07 11.26
CA CYS A 26 -7.35 -4.06 12.28
C CYS A 26 -6.29 -5.14 12.38
N THR A 27 -6.10 -5.89 11.30
CA THR A 27 -5.24 -7.08 11.28
C THR A 27 -3.77 -6.77 11.02
N ARG A 28 -3.45 -5.56 10.56
CA ARG A 28 -2.11 -5.16 10.08
C ARG A 28 -1.68 -5.89 8.80
N TRP A 29 -2.55 -6.66 8.18
CA TRP A 29 -2.27 -7.26 6.89
C TRP A 29 -1.84 -6.19 5.90
N THR A 30 -0.78 -6.47 5.14
CA THR A 30 -0.15 -5.46 4.30
C THR A 30 -0.02 -6.01 2.88
N TYR A 31 -0.44 -5.24 1.90
CA TYR A 31 -0.27 -5.50 0.48
C TYR A 31 0.65 -4.46 -0.14
N ARG A 32 1.57 -4.89 -0.99
CA ARG A 32 2.58 -4.06 -1.64
C ARG A 32 2.76 -4.45 -3.10
N GLU A 33 2.96 -3.46 -3.95
CA GLU A 33 3.42 -3.65 -5.33
C GLU A 33 4.39 -2.56 -5.74
N MET A 34 5.24 -2.86 -6.74
CA MET A 34 6.17 -1.91 -7.33
C MET A 34 5.73 -1.49 -8.73
N TYR A 35 5.95 -0.21 -9.05
CA TYR A 35 5.63 0.41 -10.33
C TYR A 35 6.77 1.29 -10.80
N GLU A 36 6.84 1.53 -12.10
CA GLU A 36 7.78 2.47 -12.73
C GLU A 36 7.35 3.91 -12.55
N GLU A 37 6.03 4.13 -12.40
CA GLU A 37 5.46 5.46 -12.34
C GLU A 37 4.70 5.72 -11.03
N HIS A 38 4.82 6.96 -10.57
CA HIS A 38 4.02 7.53 -9.51
C HIS A 38 2.83 8.28 -10.14
N SER A 39 1.90 7.53 -10.71
CA SER A 39 0.79 8.06 -11.49
C SER A 39 -0.58 7.60 -10.97
N THR A 40 -1.64 8.31 -11.35
CA THR A 40 -3.02 7.88 -11.03
C THR A 40 -3.37 6.56 -11.69
N HIS A 41 -2.75 6.22 -12.83
CA HIS A 41 -2.90 4.92 -13.47
C HIS A 41 -2.30 3.80 -12.62
N SER A 42 -1.08 4.00 -12.09
CA SER A 42 -0.44 3.05 -11.17
C SER A 42 -1.26 2.88 -9.88
N ALA A 43 -1.82 3.97 -9.35
CA ALA A 43 -2.71 3.92 -8.18
C ALA A 43 -3.99 3.11 -8.46
N TRP A 44 -4.59 3.30 -9.63
CA TRP A 44 -5.75 2.53 -10.08
C TRP A 44 -5.41 1.03 -10.26
N GLN A 45 -4.31 0.72 -10.94
CA GLN A 45 -3.83 -0.66 -11.10
C GLN A 45 -3.60 -1.36 -9.74
N PHE A 46 -2.94 -0.65 -8.82
CA PHE A 46 -2.72 -1.14 -7.47
C PHE A 46 -4.03 -1.41 -6.74
N LEU A 47 -5.04 -0.53 -6.87
CA LEU A 47 -6.37 -0.72 -6.29
C LEU A 47 -7.04 -1.97 -6.83
N MET A 48 -7.02 -2.18 -8.16
CA MET A 48 -7.61 -3.37 -8.80
C MET A 48 -6.97 -4.65 -8.26
N ASN A 49 -5.64 -4.66 -8.16
CA ASN A 49 -4.89 -5.79 -7.63
C ASN A 49 -5.14 -6.00 -6.14
N LEU A 50 -5.21 -4.92 -5.36
CA LEU A 50 -5.50 -4.95 -3.93
C LEU A 50 -6.87 -5.60 -3.67
N VAL A 51 -7.93 -5.15 -4.35
CA VAL A 51 -9.29 -5.71 -4.18
C VAL A 51 -9.33 -7.20 -4.53
N ARG A 52 -8.62 -7.60 -5.58
CA ARG A 52 -8.54 -9.02 -6.00
C ARG A 52 -7.74 -9.89 -5.03
N LYS A 53 -6.74 -9.34 -4.36
CA LYS A 53 -5.77 -10.07 -3.52
C LYS A 53 -6.08 -10.00 -2.03
N ALA A 54 -6.85 -9.01 -1.59
CA ALA A 54 -7.25 -8.89 -0.19
C ALA A 54 -8.08 -10.10 0.25
N PRO A 55 -7.74 -10.73 1.38
CA PRO A 55 -8.49 -11.89 1.90
C PRO A 55 -9.76 -11.47 2.66
N PHE A 56 -10.24 -10.25 2.44
CA PHE A 56 -11.44 -9.67 3.08
C PHE A 56 -12.02 -8.56 2.18
N PRO A 57 -13.32 -8.23 2.29
CA PRO A 57 -13.91 -7.12 1.56
C PRO A 57 -13.39 -5.78 2.09
N ILE A 58 -12.99 -4.92 1.17
CA ILE A 58 -12.51 -3.58 1.49
C ILE A 58 -13.71 -2.63 1.53
N ARG A 59 -14.02 -2.10 2.71
CA ARG A 59 -15.14 -1.16 2.91
C ARG A 59 -14.75 0.30 2.74
N MET A 60 -13.51 0.62 3.11
CA MET A 60 -12.99 2.00 3.09
C MET A 60 -11.51 2.00 2.75
N ILE A 61 -11.09 2.96 1.97
CA ILE A 61 -9.68 3.25 1.72
C ILE A 61 -9.36 4.66 2.19
N GLN A 62 -8.24 4.78 2.92
CA GLN A 62 -7.67 6.04 3.34
C GLN A 62 -6.34 6.28 2.63
N THR A 63 -6.14 7.50 2.09
CA THR A 63 -4.85 7.95 1.54
C THR A 63 -4.51 9.33 2.08
N ASP A 64 -3.28 9.75 1.86
CA ASP A 64 -2.94 11.18 1.91
C ASP A 64 -3.52 11.92 0.69
N ASN A 65 -3.07 13.17 0.46
CA ASN A 65 -3.52 14.00 -0.64
C ASN A 65 -2.55 13.96 -1.84
N GLY A 66 -1.84 12.86 -2.04
CA GLY A 66 -0.96 12.67 -3.19
C GLY A 66 -1.73 12.79 -4.52
N THR A 67 -1.08 13.38 -5.52
CA THR A 67 -1.70 13.63 -6.84
C THR A 67 -2.02 12.34 -7.60
N GLU A 68 -1.40 11.23 -7.25
CA GLU A 68 -1.72 9.89 -7.73
C GLU A 68 -3.10 9.41 -7.27
N PHE A 69 -3.56 9.86 -6.12
CA PHE A 69 -4.84 9.48 -5.53
C PHE A 69 -5.94 10.49 -5.82
N THR A 70 -5.63 11.81 -5.77
CA THR A 70 -6.66 12.85 -5.82
C THR A 70 -6.17 14.14 -6.48
N ASN A 71 -7.07 14.82 -7.19
CA ASN A 71 -6.84 16.15 -7.78
C ASN A 71 -7.22 17.29 -6.82
N ALA A 72 -7.61 17.00 -5.59
CA ALA A 72 -8.21 17.99 -4.68
C ALA A 72 -7.31 19.18 -4.33
N LEU A 73 -5.99 19.00 -4.40
CA LEU A 73 -5.01 20.06 -4.11
C LEU A 73 -4.41 20.72 -5.35
N LEU A 74 -4.80 20.30 -6.55
CA LEU A 74 -4.31 20.93 -7.76
C LEU A 74 -4.84 22.37 -7.87
N VAL A 75 -3.94 23.29 -8.18
CA VAL A 75 -4.26 24.74 -8.33
C VAL A 75 -5.31 24.97 -9.40
N THR A 76 -5.33 24.16 -10.44
CA THR A 76 -6.28 24.21 -11.57
C THR A 76 -7.67 23.70 -11.24
N LYS A 77 -7.95 23.33 -9.95
CA LYS A 77 -9.27 22.83 -9.47
C LYS A 77 -9.97 21.95 -10.52
N SER A 78 -9.28 20.94 -11.03
CA SER A 78 -9.93 19.97 -11.92
C SER A 78 -11.12 19.37 -11.17
N LYS A 79 -12.34 19.61 -11.67
CA LYS A 79 -13.58 19.03 -11.13
C LYS A 79 -13.66 17.53 -11.43
N HIS A 80 -12.74 17.00 -12.24
CA HIS A 80 -12.72 15.60 -12.63
C HIS A 80 -12.06 14.75 -11.55
N LYS A 81 -12.73 13.66 -11.20
CA LYS A 81 -12.17 12.62 -10.35
C LYS A 81 -10.98 11.95 -11.04
N THR A 82 -10.01 11.50 -10.26
CA THR A 82 -8.94 10.64 -10.77
C THR A 82 -9.51 9.27 -11.17
N LEU A 83 -8.74 8.49 -11.93
CA LEU A 83 -9.10 7.08 -12.22
C LEU A 83 -9.27 6.29 -10.93
N PHE A 84 -8.43 6.55 -9.93
CA PHE A 84 -8.50 5.94 -8.62
C PHE A 84 -9.80 6.29 -7.89
N GLU A 85 -10.18 7.57 -7.84
CA GLU A 85 -11.44 8.03 -7.19
C GLU A 85 -12.68 7.49 -7.91
N SER A 86 -12.65 7.41 -9.25
CA SER A 86 -13.75 6.87 -10.05
C SER A 86 -13.96 5.37 -9.77
N ALA A 87 -12.88 4.61 -9.73
CA ALA A 87 -12.94 3.18 -9.44
C ALA A 87 -13.45 2.89 -8.02
N LEU A 88 -13.05 3.67 -7.02
CA LEU A 88 -13.58 3.52 -5.66
C LEU A 88 -15.09 3.75 -5.61
N LEU A 89 -15.57 4.75 -6.34
CA LEU A 89 -17.01 5.04 -6.42
C LEU A 89 -17.79 3.89 -7.09
N GLU A 90 -17.29 3.38 -8.22
CA GLU A 90 -17.89 2.26 -8.95
C GLU A 90 -17.94 0.99 -8.11
N MET A 91 -16.94 0.75 -7.28
CA MET A 91 -16.88 -0.41 -6.38
C MET A 91 -17.67 -0.22 -5.07
N GLY A 92 -18.23 0.95 -4.82
CA GLY A 92 -18.90 1.26 -3.55
C GLY A 92 -17.97 1.30 -2.35
N ILE A 93 -16.66 1.50 -2.57
CA ILE A 93 -15.66 1.61 -1.51
C ILE A 93 -15.62 3.06 -1.02
N ALA A 94 -15.83 3.27 0.28
CA ALA A 94 -15.75 4.60 0.87
C ALA A 94 -14.31 5.15 0.78
N TYR A 95 -14.18 6.43 0.42
CA TYR A 95 -12.88 7.09 0.30
C TYR A 95 -12.70 8.17 1.36
N HIS A 96 -11.62 8.04 2.13
CA HIS A 96 -11.25 9.01 3.15
C HIS A 96 -9.87 9.61 2.85
N ARG A 97 -9.83 10.95 2.71
CA ARG A 97 -8.56 11.67 2.56
C ARG A 97 -8.11 12.21 3.92
N ILE A 98 -6.86 12.02 4.26
CA ILE A 98 -6.28 12.57 5.48
C ILE A 98 -6.29 14.10 5.40
N ARG A 99 -6.70 14.75 6.48
CA ARG A 99 -6.63 16.22 6.56
C ARG A 99 -5.18 16.69 6.50
N ILE A 100 -4.95 17.79 5.78
CA ILE A 100 -3.65 18.45 5.69
C ILE A 100 -3.14 18.72 7.11
N ALA A 101 -1.84 18.55 7.33
CA ALA A 101 -1.17 18.75 8.62
C ALA A 101 -1.64 17.82 9.76
N THR A 102 -2.14 16.61 9.44
CA THR A 102 -2.50 15.61 10.46
C THR A 102 -1.66 14.33 10.31
N PRO A 103 -0.35 14.36 10.60
CA PRO A 103 0.58 13.24 10.33
C PRO A 103 0.21 11.95 11.08
N ARG A 104 -0.51 12.03 12.19
CA ARG A 104 -0.89 10.86 13.00
C ARG A 104 -1.75 9.84 12.23
N HIS A 105 -2.49 10.26 11.22
CA HIS A 105 -3.40 9.40 10.48
C HIS A 105 -2.70 8.46 9.49
N ASN A 106 -1.47 8.78 9.06
CA ASN A 106 -0.68 7.91 8.17
C ASN A 106 0.43 7.11 8.88
N GLY A 107 0.61 7.34 10.19
CA GLY A 107 1.73 6.79 10.97
C GLY A 107 1.87 5.27 10.94
N LYS A 108 0.80 4.51 10.64
CA LYS A 108 0.87 3.04 10.52
C LYS A 108 1.53 2.61 9.22
N VAL A 109 1.23 3.28 8.11
CA VAL A 109 1.84 2.99 6.80
C VAL A 109 3.26 3.53 6.76
N GLU A 110 3.52 4.72 7.29
CA GLU A 110 4.87 5.29 7.43
C GLU A 110 5.79 4.38 8.25
N ARG A 111 5.29 3.86 9.39
CA ARG A 111 6.03 2.86 10.18
C ARG A 111 6.29 1.59 9.37
N GLN A 112 5.34 1.18 8.52
CA GLN A 112 5.53 0.03 7.64
C GLN A 112 6.64 0.31 6.63
N HIS A 113 6.67 1.49 6.01
CA HIS A 113 7.74 1.88 5.09
C HIS A 113 9.13 1.84 5.75
N ARG A 114 9.23 2.30 7.01
CA ARG A 114 10.48 2.19 7.79
C ARG A 114 10.85 0.73 8.09
N THR A 115 9.89 -0.12 8.36
CA THR A 115 10.13 -1.56 8.57
C THR A 115 10.60 -2.21 7.27
N ASP A 116 9.97 -1.88 6.13
CA ASP A 116 10.34 -2.38 4.82
C ASP A 116 11.78 -1.94 4.44
N GLU A 117 12.14 -0.70 4.79
CA GLU A 117 13.51 -0.20 4.62
C GLU A 117 14.53 -1.08 5.34
N LEU A 118 14.30 -1.36 6.63
CA LEU A 118 15.23 -2.08 7.50
C LEU A 118 15.30 -3.58 7.19
N ARG A 119 14.15 -4.21 6.88
CA ARG A 119 14.03 -5.67 6.78
C ARG A 119 14.10 -6.20 5.35
N PHE A 120 13.87 -5.35 4.37
CA PHE A 120 13.81 -5.75 2.98
C PHE A 120 14.82 -4.98 2.13
N TYR A 121 14.66 -3.67 1.96
CA TYR A 121 15.46 -2.89 1.01
C TYR A 121 16.96 -2.88 1.32
N ARG A 122 17.35 -2.88 2.58
CA ARG A 122 18.78 -2.92 2.97
C ARG A 122 19.49 -4.21 2.57
N HIS A 123 18.74 -5.28 2.34
CA HIS A 123 19.27 -6.61 2.08
C HIS A 123 19.02 -7.10 0.66
N MET A 124 18.27 -6.34 -0.16
CA MET A 124 17.96 -6.72 -1.53
C MET A 124 18.87 -6.05 -2.55
N ARG A 125 18.97 -6.67 -3.70
CA ARG A 125 19.46 -6.09 -4.95
C ARG A 125 18.46 -6.43 -6.04
N MET A 126 18.00 -5.43 -6.79
CA MET A 126 17.09 -5.63 -7.90
C MET A 126 17.71 -5.15 -9.22
N TYR A 127 17.61 -5.99 -10.23
CA TYR A 127 18.17 -5.78 -11.56
C TYR A 127 17.10 -5.28 -12.55
N SER A 128 15.83 -5.50 -12.24
CA SER A 128 14.68 -5.05 -13.02
C SER A 128 13.46 -4.90 -12.11
N LEU A 129 12.40 -4.22 -12.62
CA LEU A 129 11.13 -4.15 -11.91
C LEU A 129 10.53 -5.53 -11.63
N GLU A 130 10.63 -6.46 -12.59
CA GLU A 130 10.11 -7.81 -12.42
C GLU A 130 10.84 -8.58 -11.32
N ASP A 131 12.17 -8.47 -11.27
CA ASP A 131 12.98 -9.05 -10.20
C ASP A 131 12.60 -8.46 -8.85
N GLY A 132 12.47 -7.14 -8.75
CA GLY A 132 12.01 -6.46 -7.53
C GLY A 132 10.60 -6.92 -7.09
N ARG A 133 9.68 -7.09 -8.03
CA ARG A 133 8.32 -7.61 -7.74
C ARG A 133 8.35 -9.05 -7.21
N LYS A 134 9.20 -9.92 -7.77
CA LYS A 134 9.37 -11.30 -7.27
C LYS A 134 9.89 -11.33 -5.84
N GLN A 135 10.94 -10.56 -5.56
CA GLN A 135 11.51 -10.44 -4.22
C GLN A 135 10.50 -9.85 -3.22
N LEU A 136 9.78 -8.78 -3.62
CA LEU A 136 8.74 -8.15 -2.80
C LEU A 136 7.59 -9.11 -2.47
N ALA A 137 7.19 -9.96 -3.41
CA ALA A 137 6.14 -10.96 -3.20
C ALA A 137 6.53 -12.01 -2.14
N VAL A 138 7.79 -12.41 -2.10
CA VAL A 138 8.32 -13.31 -1.05
C VAL A 138 8.31 -12.59 0.30
N TYR A 139 8.86 -11.37 0.34
CA TYR A 139 8.89 -10.56 1.57
C TYR A 139 7.48 -10.29 2.11
N GLN A 140 6.51 -9.99 1.24
CA GLN A 140 5.13 -9.74 1.64
C GLN A 140 4.51 -10.92 2.38
N ARG A 141 4.71 -12.15 1.90
CA ARG A 141 4.25 -13.36 2.58
C ARG A 141 4.89 -13.48 3.96
N GLN A 142 6.21 -13.38 4.05
CA GLN A 142 6.95 -13.42 5.30
C GLN A 142 6.51 -12.32 6.28
N SER A 143 6.27 -11.11 5.77
CA SER A 143 5.82 -9.97 6.56
C SER A 143 4.43 -10.19 7.18
N ASN A 144 3.51 -10.82 6.44
CA ASN A 144 2.16 -11.11 6.94
C ASN A 144 2.11 -12.33 7.87
N ASP A 145 3.16 -13.16 7.88
CA ASP A 145 3.32 -14.26 8.84
C ASP A 145 4.17 -13.89 10.06
N HIS A 146 4.76 -12.68 10.04
CA HIS A 146 5.61 -12.22 11.14
C HIS A 146 4.79 -11.83 12.37
N ILE A 147 5.19 -12.38 13.55
CA ILE A 147 4.54 -12.09 14.83
C ILE A 147 4.74 -10.63 15.25
N MET A 148 3.67 -9.97 15.63
CA MET A 148 3.66 -8.57 16.06
C MET A 148 3.16 -8.42 17.49
N THR A 149 3.91 -7.73 18.34
CA THR A 149 3.51 -7.42 19.72
C THR A 149 2.18 -6.66 19.79
N CYS A 150 1.95 -5.71 18.86
CA CYS A 150 0.71 -4.93 18.80
C CYS A 150 -0.54 -5.76 18.42
N LEU A 151 -0.37 -7.01 18.01
CA LEU A 151 -1.43 -7.98 17.74
C LEU A 151 -1.52 -9.07 18.81
N GLY A 152 -1.01 -8.81 20.02
CA GLY A 152 -0.99 -9.78 21.09
C GLY A 152 -0.13 -11.01 20.77
N MET A 153 1.06 -10.81 20.21
CA MET A 153 1.99 -11.86 19.79
C MET A 153 1.43 -12.79 18.71
N GLN A 154 0.65 -12.24 17.79
CA GLN A 154 0.10 -12.93 16.61
C GLN A 154 0.60 -12.30 15.32
N SER A 155 0.60 -13.07 14.22
CA SER A 155 0.83 -12.52 12.90
C SER A 155 -0.46 -11.94 12.30
N PRO A 156 -0.35 -11.03 11.30
CA PRO A 156 -1.49 -10.57 10.51
C PRO A 156 -2.37 -11.71 9.99
N ASN A 157 -1.77 -12.76 9.45
CA ASN A 157 -2.50 -13.91 8.92
C ASN A 157 -3.21 -14.71 10.01
N GLN A 158 -2.61 -14.86 11.20
CA GLN A 158 -3.27 -15.50 12.34
C GLN A 158 -4.48 -14.71 12.85
N VAL A 159 -4.37 -13.37 12.87
CA VAL A 159 -5.51 -12.51 13.23
C VAL A 159 -6.60 -12.61 12.18
N LEU A 160 -6.27 -12.58 10.89
CA LEU A 160 -7.23 -12.77 9.80
C LEU A 160 -7.99 -14.10 9.92
N ALA A 161 -7.28 -15.19 10.19
CA ALA A 161 -7.91 -16.51 10.33
C ALA A 161 -9.01 -16.57 11.40
N LYS A 162 -8.88 -15.76 12.47
CA LYS A 162 -9.92 -15.66 13.51
C LYS A 162 -11.19 -14.97 13.03
N TYR A 163 -11.07 -14.02 12.10
CA TYR A 163 -12.20 -13.29 11.55
C TYR A 163 -12.84 -14.03 10.36
N ALA A 164 -12.10 -14.87 9.64
CA ALA A 164 -12.61 -15.60 8.47
C ALA A 164 -13.78 -16.52 8.79
N GLY A 165 -13.90 -17.02 10.01
CA GLY A 165 -15.04 -17.84 10.49
C GLY A 165 -16.27 -17.04 10.95
N VAL A 166 -16.19 -15.72 11.02
CA VAL A 166 -17.22 -14.86 11.66
C VAL A 166 -17.81 -13.83 10.69
N MET A 167 -17.16 -13.52 9.58
CA MET A 167 -17.42 -12.28 8.83
C MET A 167 -17.75 -12.44 7.34
N TRP A 168 -17.85 -13.66 6.80
CA TRP A 168 -18.09 -13.82 5.35
C TRP A 168 -19.29 -14.66 5.04
#